data_162ac0409069124f7ac959963559b842
#
_entry.id   162ac0409069124f7ac959963559b842
#
_cell.length_a   1.000
_cell.length_b   1.000
_cell.length_c   1.000
_cell.angle_alpha   90.00
_cell.angle_beta   90.00
_cell.angle_gamma   90.00
#
_symmetry.space_group_name_H-M   'P 1'
#
loop_
_entity.id
_entity.type
_entity.pdbx_description
1 polymer ?
#
loop_
_entity_poly.entity_id
_entity_poly.type
_entity_poly.pdbx_seq_one_letter_code
_entity_poly.pdbx_strand_id
1 'polypeptide(L)'
;MHGQRPNGSQRMAFVNDTPRSMFFVVPVRWPRSGDCGCYNPRLFCADFVPEPVIFTLGINHHSAPLAIRERVAFHAEKLHQALGDLTRNQPVKEVAILSTCNRTEIYCSAETPEVVIDWLAQYHQVERGEISPYIYVHDQPEAIRHAFRVASGLDSMVIGEPQILGQMKDAVRVAEESGTLGTQLHKLFQRSFSVAKEVRSTTAIGANIVSMAAAGVHLAERIFESVGEQRILFIGAGEMIELCAAHFCAKQPKQVTIANRTVERGRALAERYNGTAIRLEEVGEHLAHHDIVVSCTASPLPIIGLGMVERAVKARRHRPIFMVDLAVPRDIEEEIGELDDVFLYTVDDLAQVVESGQESRQAAVVDAEVIIATR
;
A
#
# COMPACT_ATOMS: atom_id res chain seq x y z
N MET A 1 33.78 51.04 51.39
CA MET A 1 32.63 50.74 52.26
C MET A 1 31.74 49.79 51.48
N HIS A 2 31.84 48.58 51.78
CA HIS A 2 30.81 47.62 52.27
C HIS A 2 29.48 47.72 51.50
N GLY A 3 28.90 46.75 50.90
CA GLY A 3 28.86 45.32 51.21
C GLY A 3 27.93 44.55 50.30
N GLN A 4 28.22 43.29 50.29
CA GLN A 4 27.35 42.14 50.25
C GLN A 4 26.49 41.82 48.98
N ARG A 5 26.85 40.69 48.34
CA ARG A 5 25.96 39.81 47.57
C ARG A 5 24.95 39.12 48.51
N PRO A 6 23.81 38.64 47.95
CA PRO A 6 23.62 37.20 48.09
C PRO A 6 23.26 36.42 46.80
N ASN A 7 23.67 35.17 46.89
CA ASN A 7 23.34 34.02 46.07
C ASN A 7 21.84 33.72 45.95
N GLY A 8 21.43 33.14 44.82
CA GLY A 8 20.14 32.53 44.68
C GLY A 8 19.93 31.91 43.28
N SER A 9 20.67 30.83 42.99
CA SER A 9 20.40 29.96 41.83
C SER A 9 19.12 29.18 42.08
N GLN A 10 18.03 29.52 41.41
CA GLN A 10 16.87 28.62 41.27
C GLN A 10 16.99 27.86 39.97
N ARG A 11 17.31 26.57 40.07
CA ARG A 11 17.13 25.56 39.03
C ARG A 11 15.64 25.23 38.97
N MET A 12 15.00 25.54 37.86
CA MET A 12 13.71 24.94 37.52
C MET A 12 13.92 23.48 37.16
N ALA A 13 13.40 22.58 37.97
CA ALA A 13 13.24 21.16 37.66
C ALA A 13 11.99 20.98 36.78
N PHE A 14 12.19 20.48 35.59
CA PHE A 14 11.09 19.92 34.78
C PHE A 14 10.64 18.61 35.39
N VAL A 15 9.41 18.57 35.90
CA VAL A 15 8.74 17.34 36.33
C VAL A 15 8.13 16.69 35.11
N ASN A 16 8.69 15.55 34.71
CA ASN A 16 8.05 14.63 33.76
C ASN A 16 6.95 13.87 34.51
N ASP A 17 5.70 14.24 34.27
CA ASP A 17 4.53 13.45 34.66
C ASP A 17 4.20 12.46 33.53
N THR A 18 4.68 11.23 33.67
CA THR A 18 4.14 10.07 32.97
C THR A 18 3.09 9.41 33.86
N PRO A 19 1.88 9.09 33.37
CA PRO A 19 0.88 8.40 34.17
C PRO A 19 1.34 6.96 34.44
N ARG A 20 1.56 6.66 35.73
CA ARG A 20 1.81 5.31 36.21
C ARG A 20 0.56 4.46 36.01
N SER A 21 0.70 3.36 35.28
CA SER A 21 -0.24 2.26 35.23
C SER A 21 -0.56 1.79 36.65
N MET A 22 -1.83 1.91 37.02
CA MET A 22 -2.37 1.40 38.27
C MET A 22 -2.44 -0.13 38.22
N PHE A 23 -1.47 -0.79 38.81
CA PHE A 23 -1.61 -2.23 39.12
C PHE A 23 -2.63 -2.39 40.24
N PHE A 24 -3.80 -2.94 39.93
CA PHE A 24 -4.72 -3.41 40.94
C PHE A 24 -4.16 -4.69 41.57
N VAL A 25 -3.55 -4.54 42.76
CA VAL A 25 -3.21 -5.69 43.61
C VAL A 25 -4.49 -6.13 44.30
N VAL A 26 -5.07 -7.23 43.85
CA VAL A 26 -6.18 -7.91 44.56
C VAL A 26 -5.55 -8.57 45.79
N PRO A 27 -6.01 -8.27 47.03
CA PRO A 27 -5.47 -8.90 48.23
C PRO A 27 -5.93 -10.37 48.28
N VAL A 28 -5.02 -11.30 48.01
CA VAL A 28 -5.22 -12.73 48.24
C VAL A 28 -5.19 -12.96 49.77
N ARG A 29 -6.33 -13.29 50.34
CA ARG A 29 -6.47 -13.67 51.75
C ARG A 29 -5.94 -15.10 51.95
N TRP A 30 -4.77 -15.22 52.57
CA TRP A 30 -4.19 -16.53 52.94
C TRP A 30 -5.05 -17.23 53.99
N PRO A 31 -5.39 -18.52 53.84
CA PRO A 31 -5.97 -19.31 54.92
C PRO A 31 -4.93 -19.54 56.03
N ARG A 32 -5.42 -19.45 57.28
CA ARG A 32 -4.60 -19.67 58.47
C ARG A 32 -4.16 -21.13 58.55
N SER A 33 -2.91 -21.30 58.98
CA SER A 33 -2.20 -22.54 59.19
C SER A 33 -3.02 -23.63 59.87
N GLY A 34 -3.08 -24.82 59.28
CA GLY A 34 -3.56 -26.02 59.95
C GLY A 34 -4.11 -27.14 59.06
N ASP A 35 -3.59 -27.40 57.86
CA ASP A 35 -3.78 -28.69 57.21
C ASP A 35 -2.61 -28.98 56.29
N CYS A 36 -1.74 -29.90 56.68
CA CYS A 36 -0.66 -30.48 55.90
C CYS A 36 -1.23 -31.47 54.86
N GLY A 37 -1.70 -30.96 53.73
CA GLY A 37 -1.90 -31.75 52.53
C GLY A 37 -0.81 -31.42 51.54
N CYS A 38 -0.09 -32.46 51.05
CA CYS A 38 1.05 -32.41 50.16
C CYS A 38 0.89 -31.41 49.00
N TYR A 39 1.48 -30.23 49.15
CA TYR A 39 1.50 -29.20 48.11
C TYR A 39 2.56 -29.63 47.08
N ASN A 40 2.11 -30.05 45.93
CA ASN A 40 2.98 -30.31 44.77
C ASN A 40 3.22 -29.01 44.04
N PRO A 41 4.43 -28.36 44.16
CA PRO A 41 4.71 -27.08 43.52
C PRO A 41 4.85 -27.15 41.98
N ARG A 42 4.68 -28.34 41.40
CA ARG A 42 4.79 -28.56 39.95
C ARG A 42 3.49 -28.34 39.16
N LEU A 43 2.37 -27.97 39.81
CA LEU A 43 1.06 -27.85 39.16
C LEU A 43 0.66 -26.39 38.87
N PHE A 44 1.53 -25.39 39.07
CA PHE A 44 1.20 -23.97 38.82
C PHE A 44 2.11 -23.25 37.83
N CYS A 45 2.94 -23.99 37.11
CA CYS A 45 3.47 -23.52 35.82
C CYS A 45 2.67 -24.21 34.71
N ALA A 46 1.38 -23.96 34.63
CA ALA A 46 0.73 -24.01 33.33
C ALA A 46 1.41 -22.91 32.53
N ASP A 47 2.18 -23.30 31.54
CA ASP A 47 2.77 -22.40 30.56
C ASP A 47 1.66 -21.49 30.10
N PHE A 48 1.71 -20.22 30.54
CA PHE A 48 0.82 -19.18 30.03
C PHE A 48 1.29 -18.90 28.61
N VAL A 49 0.84 -19.75 27.68
CA VAL A 49 1.01 -19.48 26.27
C VAL A 49 0.06 -18.32 25.98
N PRO A 50 0.57 -17.13 25.70
CA PRO A 50 -0.29 -16.00 25.38
C PRO A 50 -1.20 -16.39 24.21
N GLU A 51 -2.49 -16.11 24.31
CA GLU A 51 -3.38 -16.32 23.17
C GLU A 51 -2.91 -15.46 22.01
N PRO A 52 -2.85 -16.01 20.80
CA PRO A 52 -2.39 -15.26 19.66
C PRO A 52 -3.31 -14.08 19.38
N VAL A 53 -2.72 -12.91 19.25
CA VAL A 53 -3.40 -11.64 19.01
C VAL A 53 -3.36 -11.32 17.51
N ILE A 54 -4.38 -10.63 17.01
CA ILE A 54 -4.36 -10.12 15.64
C ILE A 54 -3.44 -8.90 15.59
N PHE A 55 -2.46 -8.97 14.68
CA PHE A 55 -1.61 -7.85 14.30
C PHE A 55 -1.85 -7.47 12.85
N THR A 56 -1.69 -6.19 12.55
CA THR A 56 -1.45 -5.69 11.20
C THR A 56 -0.12 -4.98 11.19
N LEU A 57 0.79 -5.40 10.36
CA LEU A 57 2.09 -4.77 10.20
C LEU A 57 2.41 -4.58 8.72
N GLY A 58 3.19 -3.57 8.41
CA GLY A 58 3.57 -3.33 7.03
C GLY A 58 4.18 -1.96 6.80
N ILE A 59 4.32 -1.63 5.55
CA ILE A 59 4.73 -0.34 5.06
C ILE A 59 3.71 0.21 4.07
N ASN A 60 3.57 1.53 4.00
CA ASN A 60 2.71 2.18 3.01
C ASN A 60 3.37 3.48 2.49
N HIS A 61 2.68 4.19 1.61
CA HIS A 61 3.14 5.43 1.01
C HIS A 61 3.40 6.57 2.02
N HIS A 62 2.80 6.52 3.22
CA HIS A 62 3.08 7.48 4.29
C HIS A 62 4.32 7.12 5.09
N SER A 63 4.56 5.82 5.30
CA SER A 63 5.64 5.36 6.17
C SER A 63 6.96 5.14 5.41
N ALA A 64 6.94 4.85 4.10
CA ALA A 64 8.11 4.45 3.35
C ALA A 64 8.17 5.08 1.95
N PRO A 65 9.35 5.54 1.49
CA PRO A 65 9.56 5.99 0.12
C PRO A 65 9.40 4.82 -0.86
N LEU A 66 9.16 5.15 -2.15
CA LEU A 66 8.94 4.17 -3.20
C LEU A 66 10.04 3.11 -3.28
N ALA A 67 11.32 3.52 -3.22
CA ALA A 67 12.47 2.62 -3.28
C ALA A 67 12.49 1.54 -2.19
N ILE A 68 11.92 1.81 -1.01
CA ILE A 68 11.77 0.81 0.07
C ILE A 68 10.55 -0.07 -0.17
N ARG A 69 9.42 0.52 -0.62
CA ARG A 69 8.19 -0.24 -0.92
C ARG A 69 8.42 -1.28 -2.02
N GLU A 70 9.17 -0.93 -3.07
CA GLU A 70 9.54 -1.83 -4.17
C GLU A 70 10.28 -3.09 -3.67
N ARG A 71 11.17 -2.93 -2.68
CA ARG A 71 12.00 -4.03 -2.16
C ARG A 71 11.21 -5.06 -1.36
N VAL A 72 10.06 -4.71 -0.84
CA VAL A 72 9.21 -5.60 -0.01
C VAL A 72 7.84 -5.88 -0.65
N ALA A 73 7.67 -5.55 -1.93
CA ALA A 73 6.47 -5.86 -2.68
C ALA A 73 6.36 -7.36 -3.00
N PHE A 74 5.18 -7.94 -2.84
CA PHE A 74 4.93 -9.33 -3.20
C PHE A 74 4.32 -9.42 -4.60
N HIS A 75 4.93 -10.22 -5.45
CA HIS A 75 4.37 -10.55 -6.75
C HIS A 75 3.23 -11.56 -6.60
N ALA A 76 2.15 -11.37 -7.36
CA ALA A 76 0.95 -12.21 -7.29
C ALA A 76 1.26 -13.72 -7.43
N GLU A 77 2.20 -14.07 -8.29
CA GLU A 77 2.60 -15.47 -8.56
C GLU A 77 3.30 -16.12 -7.35
N LYS A 78 3.88 -15.33 -6.43
CA LYS A 78 4.63 -15.82 -5.27
C LYS A 78 3.82 -15.77 -3.96
N LEU A 79 2.63 -15.14 -3.95
CA LEU A 79 1.83 -14.95 -2.73
C LEU A 79 1.46 -16.27 -2.05
N HIS A 80 1.03 -17.29 -2.79
CA HIS A 80 0.73 -18.62 -2.24
C HIS A 80 1.94 -19.24 -1.55
N GLN A 81 3.12 -19.11 -2.16
CA GLN A 81 4.37 -19.61 -1.57
C GLN A 81 4.73 -18.85 -0.30
N ALA A 82 4.64 -17.51 -0.33
CA ALA A 82 4.96 -16.64 0.81
C ALA A 82 4.05 -16.95 2.02
N LEU A 83 2.74 -17.05 1.81
CA LEU A 83 1.75 -17.39 2.84
C LEU A 83 2.06 -18.76 3.47
N GLY A 84 2.31 -19.77 2.64
CA GLY A 84 2.65 -21.11 3.11
C GLY A 84 4.02 -21.19 3.80
N ASP A 85 4.99 -20.37 3.41
CA ASP A 85 6.29 -20.29 4.06
C ASP A 85 6.17 -19.68 5.45
N LEU A 86 5.46 -18.55 5.59
CA LEU A 86 5.25 -17.87 6.87
C LEU A 86 4.54 -18.77 7.89
N THR A 87 3.48 -19.46 7.50
CA THR A 87 2.71 -20.32 8.43
C THR A 87 3.43 -21.62 8.80
N ARG A 88 4.29 -22.16 7.95
CA ARG A 88 5.04 -23.40 8.24
C ARG A 88 6.29 -23.16 9.05
N ASN A 89 6.97 -22.05 8.83
CA ASN A 89 8.31 -21.80 9.38
C ASN A 89 8.29 -20.84 10.57
N GLN A 90 7.16 -20.20 10.86
CA GLN A 90 7.01 -19.23 11.94
C GLN A 90 5.80 -19.58 12.81
N PRO A 91 5.77 -19.14 14.08
CA PRO A 91 4.65 -19.36 15.00
C PRO A 91 3.46 -18.41 14.68
N VAL A 92 2.97 -18.49 13.45
CA VAL A 92 1.85 -17.71 12.92
C VAL A 92 0.71 -18.67 12.61
N LYS A 93 -0.47 -18.44 13.21
CA LYS A 93 -1.64 -19.33 13.04
C LYS A 93 -2.48 -18.98 11.82
N GLU A 94 -2.64 -17.69 11.58
CA GLU A 94 -3.43 -17.17 10.46
C GLU A 94 -2.66 -16.03 9.81
N VAL A 95 -2.71 -15.94 8.48
CA VAL A 95 -2.08 -14.83 7.75
C VAL A 95 -2.78 -14.54 6.44
N ALA A 96 -2.84 -13.25 6.08
CA ALA A 96 -3.16 -12.73 4.76
C ALA A 96 -2.20 -11.59 4.42
N ILE A 97 -1.80 -11.49 3.15
CA ILE A 97 -0.87 -10.47 2.65
C ILE A 97 -1.59 -9.60 1.63
N LEU A 98 -1.66 -8.30 1.90
CA LEU A 98 -2.14 -7.28 0.97
C LEU A 98 -0.93 -6.54 0.40
N SER A 99 -0.60 -6.76 -0.87
CA SER A 99 0.49 -6.08 -1.57
C SER A 99 -0.06 -5.36 -2.80
N THR A 100 0.11 -4.04 -2.83
CA THR A 100 -0.36 -3.14 -3.88
C THR A 100 0.75 -2.16 -4.26
N CYS A 101 0.52 -1.25 -5.20
CA CYS A 101 1.48 -0.18 -5.50
C CYS A 101 1.76 0.75 -4.30
N ASN A 102 0.82 0.86 -3.35
CA ASN A 102 0.90 1.83 -2.27
C ASN A 102 1.20 1.23 -0.90
N ARG A 103 1.10 -0.08 -0.74
CA ARG A 103 1.32 -0.76 0.55
C ARG A 103 1.69 -2.22 0.41
N THR A 104 2.45 -2.69 1.36
CA THR A 104 2.62 -4.10 1.68
C THR A 104 2.25 -4.28 3.14
N GLU A 105 1.14 -5.00 3.40
CA GLU A 105 0.62 -5.26 4.74
C GLU A 105 0.43 -6.75 4.98
N ILE A 106 0.79 -7.18 6.17
CA ILE A 106 0.59 -8.54 6.66
C ILE A 106 -0.40 -8.49 7.82
N TYR A 107 -1.55 -9.10 7.63
CA TYR A 107 -2.55 -9.33 8.67
C TYR A 107 -2.31 -10.73 9.21
N CYS A 108 -2.02 -10.87 10.49
CA CYS A 108 -1.67 -12.16 11.06
C CYS A 108 -2.19 -12.35 12.48
N SER A 109 -2.31 -13.61 12.89
CA SER A 109 -2.54 -14.03 14.27
C SER A 109 -1.28 -14.71 14.77
N ALA A 110 -0.52 -14.01 15.62
CA ALA A 110 0.79 -14.43 16.13
C ALA A 110 0.94 -14.07 17.61
N GLU A 111 1.97 -14.58 18.25
CA GLU A 111 2.32 -14.22 19.64
C GLU A 111 3.00 -12.85 19.71
N THR A 112 3.90 -12.57 18.76
CA THR A 112 4.63 -11.30 18.66
C THR A 112 4.78 -10.87 17.20
N PRO A 113 4.79 -9.57 16.88
CA PRO A 113 4.97 -9.08 15.52
C PRO A 113 6.41 -9.22 15.02
N GLU A 114 7.41 -9.30 15.92
CA GLU A 114 8.84 -9.37 15.59
C GLU A 114 9.17 -10.53 14.67
N VAL A 115 8.54 -11.67 14.91
CA VAL A 115 8.74 -12.90 14.11
C VAL A 115 8.35 -12.66 12.65
N VAL A 116 7.28 -11.91 12.41
CA VAL A 116 6.80 -11.60 11.06
C VAL A 116 7.69 -10.55 10.40
N ILE A 117 8.21 -9.58 11.17
CA ILE A 117 9.16 -8.58 10.67
C ILE A 117 10.47 -9.23 10.25
N ASP A 118 11.01 -10.15 11.07
CA ASP A 118 12.22 -10.90 10.76
C ASP A 118 12.03 -11.76 9.51
N TRP A 119 10.88 -12.45 9.41
CA TRP A 119 10.53 -13.22 8.25
C TRP A 119 10.42 -12.34 6.99
N LEU A 120 9.78 -11.18 7.06
CA LEU A 120 9.63 -10.25 5.92
C LEU A 120 11.00 -9.82 5.39
N ALA A 121 11.92 -9.44 6.28
CA ALA A 121 13.28 -9.08 5.92
C ALA A 121 14.03 -10.25 5.23
N GLN A 122 13.96 -11.44 5.82
CA GLN A 122 14.58 -12.63 5.26
C GLN A 122 13.98 -13.04 3.91
N TYR A 123 12.66 -13.02 3.78
CA TYR A 123 11.96 -13.41 2.56
C TYR A 123 12.36 -12.53 1.36
N HIS A 124 12.47 -11.22 1.58
CA HIS A 124 12.88 -10.26 0.57
C HIS A 124 14.40 -10.05 0.46
N GLN A 125 15.19 -10.76 1.27
CA GLN A 125 16.65 -10.65 1.29
C GLN A 125 17.13 -9.20 1.54
N VAL A 126 16.45 -8.50 2.43
CA VAL A 126 16.80 -7.15 2.89
C VAL A 126 17.26 -7.17 4.33
N GLU A 127 18.16 -6.27 4.71
CA GLU A 127 18.54 -6.15 6.11
C GLU A 127 17.38 -5.60 6.94
N ARG A 128 17.10 -6.23 8.11
CA ARG A 128 16.04 -5.76 9.01
C ARG A 128 16.19 -4.27 9.36
N GLY A 129 17.41 -3.81 9.59
CA GLY A 129 17.71 -2.41 9.93
C GLY A 129 17.30 -1.40 8.85
N GLU A 130 17.28 -1.81 7.59
CA GLU A 130 16.89 -0.95 6.47
C GLU A 130 15.37 -0.73 6.38
N ILE A 131 14.56 -1.72 6.76
CA ILE A 131 13.10 -1.66 6.64
C ILE A 131 12.38 -1.33 7.95
N SER A 132 12.96 -1.70 9.12
CA SER A 132 12.33 -1.48 10.43
C SER A 132 11.90 -0.04 10.71
N PRO A 133 12.64 1.02 10.31
CA PRO A 133 12.20 2.40 10.54
C PRO A 133 10.91 2.78 9.81
N TYR A 134 10.52 2.02 8.81
CA TYR A 134 9.35 2.27 7.96
C TYR A 134 8.16 1.37 8.28
N ILE A 135 8.38 0.30 9.07
CA ILE A 135 7.32 -0.64 9.43
C ILE A 135 6.48 -0.07 10.56
N TYR A 136 5.19 0.05 10.35
CA TYR A 136 4.23 0.23 11.41
C TYR A 136 3.67 -1.11 11.87
N VAL A 137 3.29 -1.16 13.14
CA VAL A 137 2.64 -2.31 13.77
C VAL A 137 1.40 -1.82 14.51
N HIS A 138 0.28 -2.45 14.23
CA HIS A 138 -0.98 -2.25 14.93
C HIS A 138 -1.37 -3.56 15.61
N ASP A 139 -1.66 -3.52 16.90
CA ASP A 139 -2.27 -4.60 17.67
C ASP A 139 -3.79 -4.38 17.81
N GLN A 140 -4.49 -5.32 18.40
CA GLN A 140 -5.89 -5.10 18.73
C GLN A 140 -6.04 -4.02 19.82
N PRO A 141 -6.97 -3.02 19.67
CA PRO A 141 -8.01 -2.86 18.62
C PRO A 141 -7.57 -2.07 17.37
N GLU A 142 -6.37 -1.50 17.36
CA GLU A 142 -5.88 -0.64 16.29
C GLU A 142 -5.79 -1.40 14.95
N ALA A 143 -5.40 -2.68 14.97
CA ALA A 143 -5.37 -3.54 13.77
C ALA A 143 -6.75 -3.65 13.11
N ILE A 144 -7.80 -3.78 13.91
CA ILE A 144 -9.19 -3.86 13.42
C ILE A 144 -9.60 -2.52 12.79
N ARG A 145 -9.35 -1.42 13.48
CA ARG A 145 -9.64 -0.07 12.98
C ARG A 145 -8.89 0.21 11.68
N HIS A 146 -7.61 -0.14 11.64
CA HIS A 146 -6.79 0.02 10.44
C HIS A 146 -7.35 -0.78 9.26
N ALA A 147 -7.73 -2.05 9.44
CA ALA A 147 -8.36 -2.85 8.40
C ALA A 147 -9.65 -2.21 7.85
N PHE A 148 -10.48 -1.61 8.71
CA PHE A 148 -11.68 -0.88 8.30
C PHE A 148 -11.34 0.37 7.48
N ARG A 149 -10.34 1.14 7.89
CA ARG A 149 -9.85 2.33 7.18
C ARG A 149 -9.32 1.98 5.79
N VAL A 150 -8.47 0.95 5.71
CA VAL A 150 -7.90 0.46 4.45
C VAL A 150 -9.01 -0.02 3.51
N ALA A 151 -9.92 -0.90 3.98
CA ALA A 151 -11.04 -1.40 3.18
C ALA A 151 -11.97 -0.28 2.66
N SER A 152 -12.12 0.80 3.45
CA SER A 152 -12.93 1.96 3.10
C SER A 152 -12.22 2.94 2.16
N GLY A 153 -10.91 2.77 1.93
CA GLY A 153 -10.08 3.66 1.13
C GLY A 153 -9.69 4.96 1.84
N LEU A 154 -9.83 5.02 3.18
CA LEU A 154 -9.45 6.20 3.96
C LEU A 154 -7.94 6.31 4.19
N ASP A 155 -7.24 5.22 4.00
CA ASP A 155 -5.78 5.13 4.10
C ASP A 155 -5.11 4.99 2.73
N SER A 156 -5.84 5.22 1.64
CA SER A 156 -5.31 5.20 0.27
C SER A 156 -4.73 6.56 -0.11
N MET A 157 -3.75 6.57 -1.03
CA MET A 157 -3.23 7.82 -1.63
C MET A 157 -4.35 8.70 -2.17
N VAL A 158 -5.31 8.07 -2.81
CA VAL A 158 -6.55 8.73 -3.24
C VAL A 158 -7.67 8.31 -2.30
N ILE A 159 -8.05 9.19 -1.39
CA ILE A 159 -9.09 8.90 -0.41
C ILE A 159 -10.39 8.47 -1.12
N GLY A 160 -10.91 7.31 -0.72
CA GLY A 160 -12.13 6.73 -1.27
C GLY A 160 -11.94 5.90 -2.53
N GLU A 161 -10.70 5.63 -2.96
CA GLU A 161 -10.41 4.79 -4.12
C GLU A 161 -11.12 3.43 -4.04
N PRO A 162 -11.89 3.03 -5.08
CA PRO A 162 -12.65 1.78 -5.03
C PRO A 162 -11.78 0.52 -5.14
N GLN A 163 -10.60 0.63 -5.73
CA GLN A 163 -9.73 -0.49 -6.06
C GLN A 163 -9.21 -1.23 -4.84
N ILE A 164 -8.87 -0.52 -3.75
CA ILE A 164 -8.32 -1.14 -2.55
C ILE A 164 -9.24 -2.19 -1.93
N LEU A 165 -10.56 -1.99 -2.00
CA LEU A 165 -11.53 -2.99 -1.51
C LEU A 165 -11.48 -4.27 -2.36
N GLY A 166 -11.35 -4.14 -3.68
CA GLY A 166 -11.15 -5.25 -4.60
C GLY A 166 -9.86 -6.01 -4.29
N GLN A 167 -8.74 -5.27 -4.19
CA GLN A 167 -7.42 -5.83 -3.87
C GLN A 167 -7.41 -6.56 -2.51
N MET A 168 -8.08 -6.01 -1.49
CA MET A 168 -8.20 -6.68 -0.20
C MET A 168 -9.02 -7.97 -0.29
N LYS A 169 -10.10 -8.01 -1.08
CA LYS A 169 -10.85 -9.24 -1.34
C LYS A 169 -10.02 -10.31 -2.06
N ASP A 170 -9.20 -9.89 -3.03
CA ASP A 170 -8.28 -10.80 -3.72
C ASP A 170 -7.21 -11.34 -2.78
N ALA A 171 -6.64 -10.53 -1.89
CA ALA A 171 -5.70 -10.96 -0.85
C ALA A 171 -6.33 -12.01 0.08
N VAL A 172 -7.57 -11.79 0.50
CA VAL A 172 -8.33 -12.75 1.32
C VAL A 172 -8.58 -14.05 0.57
N ARG A 173 -8.98 -13.98 -0.70
CA ARG A 173 -9.19 -15.17 -1.54
C ARG A 173 -7.90 -15.98 -1.70
N VAL A 174 -6.77 -15.34 -1.94
CA VAL A 174 -5.47 -16.02 -2.03
C VAL A 174 -5.09 -16.68 -0.70
N ALA A 175 -5.36 -16.04 0.44
CA ALA A 175 -5.13 -16.62 1.75
C ALA A 175 -6.05 -17.83 2.03
N GLU A 176 -7.33 -17.79 1.60
CA GLU A 176 -8.25 -18.93 1.67
C GLU A 176 -7.75 -20.11 0.82
N GLU A 177 -7.39 -19.85 -0.43
CA GLU A 177 -6.85 -20.87 -1.36
C GLU A 177 -5.54 -21.48 -0.86
N SER A 178 -4.74 -20.71 -0.11
CA SER A 178 -3.50 -21.17 0.55
C SER A 178 -3.73 -21.93 1.86
N GLY A 179 -4.96 -21.93 2.40
CA GLY A 179 -5.29 -22.54 3.68
C GLY A 179 -4.71 -21.79 4.89
N THR A 180 -4.38 -20.51 4.74
CA THR A 180 -3.76 -19.68 5.78
C THR A 180 -4.74 -18.71 6.44
N LEU A 181 -5.97 -18.64 5.94
CA LEU A 181 -7.04 -17.81 6.52
C LEU A 181 -7.84 -18.62 7.54
N GLY A 182 -7.72 -18.25 8.81
CA GLY A 182 -8.50 -18.89 9.87
C GLY A 182 -9.73 -18.06 10.29
N THR A 183 -10.35 -18.47 11.39
CA THR A 183 -11.62 -17.89 11.82
C THR A 183 -11.50 -16.41 12.25
N GLN A 184 -10.37 -16.02 12.85
CA GLN A 184 -10.18 -14.66 13.36
C GLN A 184 -10.05 -13.67 12.21
N LEU A 185 -9.14 -13.93 11.27
CA LEU A 185 -8.93 -13.07 10.11
C LEU A 185 -10.14 -13.09 9.18
N HIS A 186 -10.80 -14.25 9.00
CA HIS A 186 -12.03 -14.31 8.22
C HIS A 186 -13.11 -13.35 8.79
N LYS A 187 -13.34 -13.37 10.10
CA LYS A 187 -14.28 -12.44 10.75
C LYS A 187 -13.86 -10.98 10.58
N LEU A 188 -12.57 -10.67 10.76
CA LEU A 188 -12.03 -9.33 10.57
C LEU A 188 -12.34 -8.81 9.16
N PHE A 189 -12.00 -9.57 8.12
CA PHE A 189 -12.18 -9.14 6.74
C PHE A 189 -13.66 -9.04 6.34
N GLN A 190 -14.51 -9.99 6.74
CA GLN A 190 -15.95 -9.89 6.48
C GLN A 190 -16.55 -8.64 7.12
N ARG A 191 -16.11 -8.30 8.32
CA ARG A 191 -16.55 -7.07 8.99
C ARG A 191 -16.01 -5.84 8.26
N SER A 192 -14.74 -5.84 7.86
CA SER A 192 -14.12 -4.76 7.08
C SER A 192 -14.86 -4.48 5.78
N PHE A 193 -15.28 -5.54 5.05
CA PHE A 193 -16.05 -5.40 3.82
C PHE A 193 -17.45 -4.80 4.05
N SER A 194 -18.10 -5.19 5.16
CA SER A 194 -19.39 -4.62 5.55
C SER A 194 -19.28 -3.14 5.89
N VAL A 195 -18.26 -2.75 6.68
CA VAL A 195 -17.99 -1.35 7.05
C VAL A 195 -17.65 -0.51 5.82
N ALA A 196 -16.78 -1.01 4.94
CA ALA A 196 -16.43 -0.32 3.71
C ALA A 196 -17.64 -0.07 2.80
N LYS A 197 -18.57 -1.03 2.72
CA LYS A 197 -19.82 -0.85 1.98
C LYS A 197 -20.71 0.22 2.61
N GLU A 198 -20.83 0.23 3.94
CA GLU A 198 -21.60 1.24 4.67
C GLU A 198 -21.01 2.64 4.46
N VAL A 199 -19.70 2.82 4.69
CA VAL A 199 -18.99 4.09 4.47
C VAL A 199 -19.23 4.63 3.05
N ARG A 200 -19.09 3.80 2.04
CA ARG A 200 -19.29 4.21 0.63
C ARG A 200 -20.73 4.56 0.27
N SER A 201 -21.70 3.94 0.92
CA SER A 201 -23.12 4.18 0.63
C SER A 201 -23.73 5.34 1.42
N THR A 202 -23.15 5.70 2.58
CA THR A 202 -23.72 6.68 3.50
C THR A 202 -22.91 7.96 3.63
N THR A 203 -21.70 8.01 3.07
CA THR A 203 -20.85 9.21 3.10
C THR A 203 -20.47 9.66 1.70
N ALA A 204 -19.98 10.89 1.57
CA ALA A 204 -19.51 11.44 0.29
C ALA A 204 -18.14 10.88 -0.16
N ILE A 205 -17.53 9.94 0.59
CA ILE A 205 -16.26 9.30 0.23
C ILE A 205 -16.32 8.63 -1.14
N GLY A 206 -17.45 8.02 -1.50
CA GLY A 206 -17.63 7.36 -2.79
C GLY A 206 -18.00 8.28 -3.97
N ALA A 207 -18.34 9.55 -3.72
CA ALA A 207 -18.96 10.41 -4.73
C ALA A 207 -17.99 11.21 -5.60
N ASN A 208 -16.76 11.49 -5.15
CA ASN A 208 -15.83 12.41 -5.84
C ASN A 208 -14.43 11.79 -5.96
N ILE A 209 -14.31 10.76 -6.79
CA ILE A 209 -13.02 10.14 -7.06
C ILE A 209 -12.31 10.92 -8.17
N VAL A 210 -11.42 11.84 -7.78
CA VAL A 210 -10.35 12.27 -8.70
C VAL A 210 -9.34 11.11 -8.73
N SER A 211 -9.45 10.29 -9.77
CA SER A 211 -8.60 9.12 -9.89
C SER A 211 -7.18 9.52 -10.28
N MET A 212 -6.18 8.68 -9.94
CA MET A 212 -4.81 8.76 -10.46
C MET A 212 -4.80 8.92 -11.99
N ALA A 213 -5.73 8.24 -12.66
CA ALA A 213 -5.91 8.33 -14.10
C ALA A 213 -6.28 9.75 -14.56
N ALA A 214 -7.20 10.43 -13.84
CA ALA A 214 -7.56 11.82 -14.15
C ALA A 214 -6.38 12.78 -13.88
N ALA A 215 -5.60 12.55 -12.82
CA ALA A 215 -4.39 13.32 -12.55
C ALA A 215 -3.35 13.15 -13.68
N GLY A 216 -3.16 11.93 -14.20
CA GLY A 216 -2.29 11.67 -15.35
C GLY A 216 -2.72 12.44 -16.60
N VAL A 217 -4.04 12.47 -16.90
CA VAL A 217 -4.57 13.28 -18.02
C VAL A 217 -4.31 14.77 -17.80
N HIS A 218 -4.55 15.27 -16.58
CA HIS A 218 -4.32 16.69 -16.27
C HIS A 218 -2.85 17.09 -16.41
N LEU A 219 -1.90 16.23 -16.00
CA LEU A 219 -0.48 16.47 -16.22
C LEU A 219 -0.11 16.45 -17.71
N ALA A 220 -0.66 15.53 -18.50
CA ALA A 220 -0.45 15.51 -19.94
C ALA A 220 -0.96 16.78 -20.62
N GLU A 221 -2.11 17.34 -20.21
CA GLU A 221 -2.66 18.61 -20.71
C GLU A 221 -1.78 19.84 -20.37
N ARG A 222 -0.86 19.74 -19.43
CA ARG A 222 0.12 20.81 -19.14
C ARG A 222 1.32 20.78 -20.08
N ILE A 223 1.57 19.65 -20.71
CA ILE A 223 2.72 19.45 -21.63
C ILE A 223 2.25 19.57 -23.09
N PHE A 224 1.07 19.06 -23.40
CA PHE A 224 0.50 19.07 -24.75
C PHE A 224 -0.70 19.99 -24.80
N GLU A 225 -0.81 20.79 -25.85
CA GLU A 225 -1.98 21.67 -26.09
C GLU A 225 -3.28 20.85 -26.22
N SER A 226 -3.20 19.64 -26.78
CA SER A 226 -4.34 18.73 -26.93
C SER A 226 -3.89 17.28 -26.81
N VAL A 227 -4.46 16.54 -25.86
CA VAL A 227 -4.29 15.09 -25.75
C VAL A 227 -4.94 14.37 -26.95
N GLY A 228 -5.96 14.97 -27.56
CA GLY A 228 -6.63 14.43 -28.74
C GLY A 228 -5.73 14.29 -29.97
N GLU A 229 -4.67 15.09 -30.07
CA GLU A 229 -3.71 15.01 -31.15
C GLU A 229 -2.55 14.04 -30.90
N GLN A 230 -2.48 13.46 -29.68
CA GLN A 230 -1.37 12.61 -29.27
C GLN A 230 -1.65 11.12 -29.56
N ARG A 231 -0.57 10.36 -29.66
CA ARG A 231 -0.59 8.90 -29.75
C ARG A 231 -0.22 8.32 -28.39
N ILE A 232 -1.05 7.43 -27.88
CA ILE A 232 -0.90 6.90 -26.53
C ILE A 232 -0.53 5.41 -26.58
N LEU A 233 0.51 5.04 -25.83
CA LEU A 233 0.91 3.68 -25.57
C LEU A 233 0.60 3.32 -24.11
N PHE A 234 -0.27 2.36 -23.91
CA PHE A 234 -0.52 1.75 -22.60
C PHE A 234 0.25 0.43 -22.51
N ILE A 235 0.94 0.21 -21.38
CA ILE A 235 1.73 -0.99 -21.12
C ILE A 235 1.14 -1.71 -19.90
N GLY A 236 0.60 -2.90 -20.15
CA GLY A 236 -0.23 -3.66 -19.22
C GLY A 236 -1.68 -3.73 -19.71
N ALA A 237 -2.49 -4.57 -19.04
CA ALA A 237 -3.93 -4.72 -19.27
C ALA A 237 -4.63 -5.12 -17.96
N GLY A 238 -4.23 -4.49 -16.85
CA GLY A 238 -4.86 -4.59 -15.54
C GLY A 238 -5.85 -3.44 -15.31
N GLU A 239 -6.55 -3.48 -14.17
CA GLU A 239 -7.58 -2.50 -13.81
C GLU A 239 -7.09 -1.05 -13.86
N MET A 240 -5.85 -0.76 -13.43
CA MET A 240 -5.30 0.59 -13.46
C MET A 240 -5.11 1.08 -14.90
N ILE A 241 -4.61 0.24 -15.80
CA ILE A 241 -4.49 0.59 -17.22
C ILE A 241 -5.87 0.74 -17.86
N GLU A 242 -6.86 -0.09 -17.53
CA GLU A 242 -8.24 0.09 -18.01
C GLU A 242 -8.81 1.43 -17.59
N LEU A 243 -8.58 1.84 -16.34
CA LEU A 243 -9.02 3.13 -15.82
C LEU A 243 -8.31 4.29 -16.52
N CYS A 244 -6.99 4.23 -16.68
CA CYS A 244 -6.22 5.23 -17.43
C CYS A 244 -6.70 5.33 -18.89
N ALA A 245 -6.89 4.18 -19.55
CA ALA A 245 -7.39 4.15 -20.91
C ALA A 245 -8.77 4.81 -21.03
N ALA A 246 -9.69 4.57 -20.07
CA ALA A 246 -10.99 5.22 -20.07
C ALA A 246 -10.89 6.76 -19.98
N HIS A 247 -10.02 7.29 -19.11
CA HIS A 247 -9.83 8.73 -18.92
C HIS A 247 -9.12 9.39 -20.12
N PHE A 248 -8.02 8.80 -20.60
CA PHE A 248 -7.28 9.33 -21.74
C PHE A 248 -8.08 9.23 -23.04
N CYS A 249 -8.78 8.10 -23.28
CA CYS A 249 -9.58 7.92 -24.50
C CYS A 249 -10.84 8.79 -24.54
N ALA A 250 -11.34 9.29 -23.38
CA ALA A 250 -12.37 10.31 -23.34
C ALA A 250 -11.94 11.62 -24.02
N LYS A 251 -10.61 11.88 -24.16
CA LYS A 251 -10.03 13.01 -24.91
C LYS A 251 -9.88 12.73 -26.41
N GLN A 252 -10.31 11.56 -26.90
CA GLN A 252 -10.26 11.14 -28.29
C GLN A 252 -8.85 11.23 -28.92
N PRO A 253 -7.84 10.53 -28.36
CA PRO A 253 -6.47 10.58 -28.85
C PRO A 253 -6.39 10.07 -30.30
N LYS A 254 -5.37 10.54 -31.02
CA LYS A 254 -5.16 10.20 -32.44
C LYS A 254 -4.92 8.71 -32.66
N GLN A 255 -4.29 8.03 -31.70
CA GLN A 255 -4.02 6.60 -31.75
C GLN A 255 -3.90 6.03 -30.35
N VAL A 256 -4.41 4.83 -30.15
CA VAL A 256 -4.27 4.04 -28.92
C VAL A 256 -3.59 2.72 -29.26
N THR A 257 -2.53 2.41 -28.52
CA THR A 257 -1.80 1.14 -28.61
C THR A 257 -1.71 0.52 -27.23
N ILE A 258 -2.02 -0.76 -27.10
CA ILE A 258 -1.94 -1.51 -25.83
C ILE A 258 -0.85 -2.59 -25.98
N ALA A 259 0.19 -2.49 -25.18
CA ALA A 259 1.23 -3.50 -25.07
C ALA A 259 0.95 -4.40 -23.87
N ASN A 260 0.93 -5.71 -24.06
CA ASN A 260 0.76 -6.63 -22.93
C ASN A 260 1.49 -7.97 -23.19
N ARG A 261 1.94 -8.62 -22.13
CA ARG A 261 2.56 -9.97 -22.20
C ARG A 261 1.60 -10.99 -22.84
N THR A 262 0.33 -10.96 -22.44
CA THR A 262 -0.74 -11.76 -23.07
C THR A 262 -1.47 -10.87 -24.08
N VAL A 263 -1.18 -11.04 -25.36
CA VAL A 263 -1.71 -10.19 -26.45
C VAL A 263 -3.25 -10.19 -26.49
N GLU A 264 -3.88 -11.32 -26.17
CA GLU A 264 -5.35 -11.45 -26.17
C GLU A 264 -6.00 -10.50 -25.15
N ARG A 265 -5.39 -10.36 -23.96
CA ARG A 265 -5.85 -9.38 -22.94
C ARG A 265 -5.69 -7.94 -23.44
N GLY A 266 -4.54 -7.64 -24.05
CA GLY A 266 -4.29 -6.33 -24.66
C GLY A 266 -5.28 -6.05 -25.81
N ARG A 267 -5.61 -7.04 -26.63
CA ARG A 267 -6.56 -6.91 -27.73
C ARG A 267 -7.97 -6.59 -27.25
N ALA A 268 -8.46 -7.31 -26.25
CA ALA A 268 -9.78 -7.06 -25.66
C ALA A 268 -9.93 -5.63 -25.15
N LEU A 269 -8.86 -5.06 -24.56
CA LEU A 269 -8.86 -3.66 -24.13
C LEU A 269 -8.76 -2.68 -25.32
N ALA A 270 -7.88 -2.97 -26.30
CA ALA A 270 -7.67 -2.13 -27.47
C ALA A 270 -8.95 -1.99 -28.32
N GLU A 271 -9.71 -3.08 -28.52
CA GLU A 271 -10.97 -3.08 -29.27
C GLU A 271 -12.00 -2.11 -28.71
N ARG A 272 -12.03 -1.92 -27.37
CA ARG A 272 -12.95 -0.95 -26.72
C ARG A 272 -12.70 0.49 -27.12
N TYR A 273 -11.50 0.82 -27.60
CA TYR A 273 -11.05 2.16 -27.95
C TYR A 273 -10.60 2.30 -29.41
N ASN A 274 -10.97 1.37 -30.29
CA ASN A 274 -10.52 1.32 -31.67
C ASN A 274 -9.00 1.36 -31.82
N GLY A 275 -8.28 0.80 -30.84
CA GLY A 275 -6.83 0.79 -30.78
C GLY A 275 -6.22 -0.48 -31.35
N THR A 276 -4.90 -0.59 -31.28
CA THR A 276 -4.13 -1.76 -31.69
C THR A 276 -3.47 -2.41 -30.48
N ALA A 277 -3.32 -3.73 -30.52
CA ALA A 277 -2.58 -4.48 -29.51
C ALA A 277 -1.23 -4.95 -30.07
N ILE A 278 -0.19 -4.84 -29.25
CA ILE A 278 1.17 -5.31 -29.56
C ILE A 278 1.69 -6.20 -28.42
N ARG A 279 2.75 -6.94 -28.68
CA ARG A 279 3.46 -7.70 -27.65
C ARG A 279 4.31 -6.77 -26.81
N LEU A 280 4.58 -7.20 -25.57
CA LEU A 280 5.41 -6.41 -24.66
C LEU A 280 6.84 -6.19 -25.19
N GLU A 281 7.39 -7.18 -25.90
CA GLU A 281 8.71 -7.14 -26.49
C GLU A 281 8.85 -6.09 -27.63
N GLU A 282 7.73 -5.68 -28.21
CA GLU A 282 7.67 -4.70 -29.32
C GLU A 282 7.64 -3.25 -28.82
N VAL A 283 7.54 -3.02 -27.49
CA VAL A 283 7.45 -1.67 -26.88
C VAL A 283 8.58 -0.78 -27.35
N GLY A 284 9.82 -1.28 -27.40
CA GLY A 284 11.00 -0.49 -27.80
C GLY A 284 10.91 0.09 -29.22
N GLU A 285 10.31 -0.62 -30.16
CA GLU A 285 10.11 -0.17 -31.54
C GLU A 285 8.97 0.87 -31.63
N HIS A 286 8.04 0.80 -30.70
CA HIS A 286 6.85 1.66 -30.68
C HIS A 286 7.04 2.97 -29.95
N LEU A 287 7.98 3.07 -28.98
CA LEU A 287 8.21 4.28 -28.18
C LEU A 287 8.42 5.54 -29.04
N ALA A 288 9.20 5.43 -30.13
CA ALA A 288 9.46 6.57 -31.02
C ALA A 288 8.19 7.12 -31.70
N HIS A 289 7.12 6.35 -31.76
CA HIS A 289 5.89 6.67 -32.45
C HIS A 289 4.77 7.15 -31.54
N HIS A 290 4.97 7.17 -30.21
CA HIS A 290 3.97 7.56 -29.22
C HIS A 290 4.44 8.79 -28.46
N ASP A 291 3.51 9.63 -28.06
CA ASP A 291 3.75 10.90 -27.37
C ASP A 291 3.48 10.77 -25.87
N ILE A 292 2.58 9.87 -25.51
CA ILE A 292 2.19 9.55 -24.13
C ILE A 292 2.39 8.05 -23.90
N VAL A 293 3.03 7.70 -22.79
CA VAL A 293 3.24 6.31 -22.34
C VAL A 293 2.70 6.16 -20.93
N VAL A 294 1.84 5.18 -20.70
CA VAL A 294 1.33 4.87 -19.35
C VAL A 294 1.62 3.39 -19.07
N SER A 295 2.42 3.12 -18.05
CA SER A 295 2.81 1.76 -17.67
C SER A 295 2.26 1.38 -16.30
N CYS A 296 1.73 0.17 -16.21
CA CYS A 296 1.37 -0.48 -14.96
C CYS A 296 1.32 -2.01 -15.18
N THR A 297 2.42 -2.68 -14.90
CA THR A 297 2.50 -4.14 -14.99
C THR A 297 2.87 -4.76 -13.64
N ALA A 298 2.90 -6.08 -13.60
CA ALA A 298 3.41 -6.83 -12.44
C ALA A 298 4.84 -7.35 -12.70
N SER A 299 5.62 -6.67 -13.53
CA SER A 299 7.00 -7.05 -13.81
C SER A 299 7.89 -6.84 -12.58
N PRO A 300 8.75 -7.80 -12.23
CA PRO A 300 9.72 -7.62 -11.16
C PRO A 300 10.93 -6.76 -11.54
N LEU A 301 11.08 -6.44 -12.82
CA LEU A 301 12.18 -5.66 -13.37
C LEU A 301 11.63 -4.61 -14.33
N PRO A 302 12.31 -3.46 -14.47
CA PRO A 302 11.93 -2.45 -15.45
C PRO A 302 11.82 -3.03 -16.87
N ILE A 303 10.77 -2.62 -17.55
CA ILE A 303 10.48 -3.01 -18.95
C ILE A 303 11.08 -1.98 -19.91
N ILE A 304 11.09 -0.71 -19.50
CA ILE A 304 11.60 0.41 -20.27
C ILE A 304 12.92 0.87 -19.66
N GLY A 305 14.02 0.57 -20.35
CA GLY A 305 15.38 0.98 -19.95
C GLY A 305 15.81 2.28 -20.61
N LEU A 306 16.77 2.99 -19.98
CA LEU A 306 17.32 4.28 -20.41
C LEU A 306 17.73 4.28 -21.88
N GLY A 307 18.54 3.31 -22.34
CA GLY A 307 19.01 3.24 -23.73
C GLY A 307 17.88 3.03 -24.75
N MET A 308 16.72 2.51 -24.33
CA MET A 308 15.54 2.38 -25.19
C MET A 308 14.89 3.75 -25.43
N VAL A 309 14.77 4.56 -24.39
CA VAL A 309 14.17 5.89 -24.44
C VAL A 309 15.08 6.90 -25.13
N GLU A 310 16.40 6.85 -24.90
CA GLU A 310 17.37 7.68 -25.62
C GLU A 310 17.27 7.50 -27.14
N ARG A 311 17.17 6.24 -27.62
CA ARG A 311 16.95 5.96 -29.04
C ARG A 311 15.62 6.52 -29.55
N ALA A 312 14.56 6.39 -28.75
CA ALA A 312 13.26 6.91 -29.11
C ALA A 312 13.26 8.44 -29.20
N VAL A 313 13.80 9.15 -28.20
CA VAL A 313 13.94 10.62 -28.18
C VAL A 313 14.72 11.12 -29.39
N LYS A 314 15.83 10.50 -29.70
CA LYS A 314 16.65 10.84 -30.90
C LYS A 314 15.84 10.62 -32.19
N ALA A 315 15.15 9.51 -32.34
CA ALA A 315 14.31 9.23 -33.51
C ALA A 315 13.15 10.23 -33.65
N ARG A 316 12.62 10.72 -32.52
CA ARG A 316 11.57 11.74 -32.44
C ARG A 316 12.06 13.15 -32.72
N ARG A 317 13.35 13.36 -32.91
CA ARG A 317 13.99 14.69 -33.08
C ARG A 317 13.67 15.61 -31.88
N HIS A 318 13.83 15.09 -30.67
CA HIS A 318 13.62 15.81 -29.41
C HIS A 318 12.20 16.34 -29.19
N ARG A 319 11.19 15.71 -29.78
CA ARG A 319 9.81 15.99 -29.39
C ARG A 319 9.54 15.35 -28.02
N PRO A 320 8.84 16.07 -27.12
CA PRO A 320 8.64 15.60 -25.77
C PRO A 320 7.89 14.25 -25.71
N ILE A 321 8.24 13.46 -24.73
CA ILE A 321 7.51 12.24 -24.34
C ILE A 321 7.03 12.43 -22.91
N PHE A 322 5.73 12.26 -22.69
CA PHE A 322 5.13 12.17 -21.37
C PHE A 322 5.02 10.69 -20.95
N MET A 323 5.58 10.34 -19.81
CA MET A 323 5.61 8.98 -19.29
C MET A 323 5.03 8.94 -17.88
N VAL A 324 4.16 7.97 -17.63
CA VAL A 324 3.58 7.70 -16.30
C VAL A 324 3.85 6.25 -15.93
N ASP A 325 4.52 6.05 -14.81
CA ASP A 325 4.77 4.75 -14.21
C ASP A 325 3.91 4.57 -12.95
N LEU A 326 2.92 3.70 -13.04
CA LEU A 326 2.01 3.35 -11.95
C LEU A 326 2.34 1.98 -11.33
N ALA A 327 3.42 1.33 -11.81
CA ALA A 327 3.83 0.04 -11.32
C ALA A 327 4.68 0.14 -10.03
N VAL A 328 4.55 -0.86 -9.18
CA VAL A 328 5.44 -1.11 -8.04
C VAL A 328 5.70 -2.62 -7.97
N PRO A 329 6.92 -3.08 -8.21
CA PRO A 329 8.12 -2.30 -8.60
C PRO A 329 7.94 -1.53 -9.93
N ARG A 330 8.79 -0.51 -10.15
CA ARG A 330 8.70 0.34 -11.35
C ARG A 330 8.93 -0.43 -12.65
N ASP A 331 8.14 -0.09 -13.65
CA ASP A 331 8.29 -0.58 -15.03
C ASP A 331 9.31 0.24 -15.84
N ILE A 332 9.62 1.48 -15.40
CA ILE A 332 10.45 2.46 -16.09
C ILE A 332 11.67 2.79 -15.22
N GLU A 333 12.88 2.71 -15.78
CA GLU A 333 14.10 3.07 -15.06
C GLU A 333 14.08 4.55 -14.63
N GLU A 334 14.51 4.82 -13.39
CA GLU A 334 14.46 6.17 -12.80
C GLU A 334 15.30 7.20 -13.55
N GLU A 335 16.43 6.79 -14.06
CA GLU A 335 17.38 7.62 -14.79
C GLU A 335 16.78 8.23 -16.07
N ILE A 336 15.69 7.68 -16.59
CA ILE A 336 14.93 8.23 -17.72
C ILE A 336 14.37 9.61 -17.40
N GLY A 337 14.05 9.88 -16.13
CA GLY A 337 13.59 11.19 -15.67
C GLY A 337 14.63 12.31 -15.78
N GLU A 338 15.92 11.97 -15.98
CA GLU A 338 17.00 12.94 -16.18
C GLU A 338 17.12 13.43 -17.63
N LEU A 339 16.39 12.82 -18.57
CA LEU A 339 16.42 13.22 -19.98
C LEU A 339 15.59 14.49 -20.22
N ASP A 340 16.17 15.51 -20.85
CA ASP A 340 15.55 16.83 -21.06
C ASP A 340 14.19 16.78 -21.80
N ASP A 341 13.97 15.81 -22.68
CA ASP A 341 12.77 15.69 -23.50
C ASP A 341 11.76 14.68 -22.94
N VAL A 342 11.97 14.19 -21.72
CA VAL A 342 11.11 13.20 -21.07
C VAL A 342 10.51 13.76 -19.79
N PHE A 343 9.21 13.66 -19.68
CA PHE A 343 8.44 14.03 -18.49
C PHE A 343 7.95 12.75 -17.82
N LEU A 344 8.78 12.18 -16.94
CA LEU A 344 8.46 10.97 -16.20
C LEU A 344 7.80 11.32 -14.88
N TYR A 345 6.63 10.72 -14.64
CA TYR A 345 5.88 10.81 -13.39
C TYR A 345 5.62 9.42 -12.82
N THR A 346 5.82 9.29 -11.53
CA THR A 346 5.56 8.06 -10.77
C THR A 346 4.17 8.09 -10.13
N VAL A 347 3.78 6.98 -9.50
CA VAL A 347 2.56 6.89 -8.69
C VAL A 347 2.55 7.94 -7.56
N ASP A 348 3.72 8.24 -6.96
CA ASP A 348 3.84 9.21 -5.86
C ASP A 348 3.68 10.66 -6.36
N ASP A 349 4.19 10.98 -7.55
CA ASP A 349 4.00 12.30 -8.16
C ASP A 349 2.51 12.57 -8.47
N LEU A 350 1.83 11.58 -9.00
CA LEU A 350 0.39 11.69 -9.25
C LEU A 350 -0.42 11.85 -7.97
N ALA A 351 0.00 11.19 -6.88
CA ALA A 351 -0.64 11.35 -5.58
C ALA A 351 -0.59 12.79 -5.08
N GLN A 352 0.58 13.46 -5.19
CA GLN A 352 0.73 14.86 -4.80
C GLN A 352 -0.21 15.79 -5.59
N VAL A 353 -0.41 15.51 -6.90
CA VAL A 353 -1.37 16.27 -7.72
C VAL A 353 -2.81 16.07 -7.24
N VAL A 354 -3.16 14.86 -6.84
CA VAL A 354 -4.49 14.55 -6.30
C VAL A 354 -4.70 15.20 -4.93
N GLU A 355 -3.70 15.19 -4.06
CA GLU A 355 -3.78 15.79 -2.72
C GLU A 355 -4.02 17.30 -2.75
N SER A 356 -3.44 18.02 -3.69
CA SER A 356 -3.64 19.47 -3.83
C SER A 356 -5.09 19.88 -4.14
N GLY A 357 -5.96 18.94 -4.52
CA GLY A 357 -7.39 19.14 -4.76
C GLY A 357 -8.35 18.74 -3.62
N GLN A 358 -7.84 18.40 -2.42
CA GLN A 358 -8.58 17.65 -1.39
C GLN A 358 -9.37 18.46 -0.35
N GLU A 359 -9.37 19.79 -0.34
CA GLU A 359 -10.04 20.57 0.72
C GLU A 359 -11.53 20.22 0.94
N SER A 360 -12.24 19.74 -0.09
CA SER A 360 -13.67 19.35 0.04
C SER A 360 -13.93 17.97 0.65
N ARG A 361 -12.89 17.14 0.88
CA ARG A 361 -13.04 15.75 1.33
C ARG A 361 -12.94 15.56 2.84
N GLN A 362 -12.41 16.55 3.56
CA GLN A 362 -12.17 16.45 4.99
C GLN A 362 -13.46 16.16 5.78
N ALA A 363 -14.58 16.75 5.40
CA ALA A 363 -15.89 16.48 6.01
C ALA A 363 -16.32 15.02 5.83
N ALA A 364 -16.17 14.48 4.61
CA ALA A 364 -16.54 13.09 4.32
C ALA A 364 -15.65 12.07 5.06
N VAL A 365 -14.38 12.42 5.32
CA VAL A 365 -13.47 11.60 6.15
C VAL A 365 -13.97 11.56 7.58
N VAL A 366 -14.40 12.70 8.15
CA VAL A 366 -14.94 12.74 9.52
C VAL A 366 -16.16 11.85 9.65
N ASP A 367 -17.10 11.92 8.72
CA ASP A 367 -18.30 11.08 8.73
C ASP A 367 -17.96 9.58 8.66
N ALA A 368 -16.98 9.23 7.82
CA ALA A 368 -16.51 7.85 7.71
C ALA A 368 -15.81 7.35 8.99
N GLU A 369 -15.01 8.19 9.65
CA GLU A 369 -14.36 7.86 10.92
C GLU A 369 -15.38 7.60 12.05
N VAL A 370 -16.49 8.34 12.07
CA VAL A 370 -17.58 8.10 13.03
C VAL A 370 -18.18 6.70 12.83
N ILE A 371 -18.41 6.29 11.59
CA ILE A 371 -18.90 4.93 11.28
C ILE A 371 -17.89 3.89 11.75
N ILE A 372 -16.60 4.05 11.43
CA ILE A 372 -15.54 3.10 11.81
C ILE A 372 -15.42 2.99 13.33
N ALA A 373 -15.49 4.10 14.06
CA ALA A 373 -15.36 4.11 15.52
C ALA A 373 -16.54 3.44 16.25
N THR A 374 -17.70 3.31 15.58
CA THR A 374 -18.92 2.71 16.17
C THR A 374 -19.10 1.23 15.83
N ARG A 375 -18.23 0.65 15.01
CA ARG A 375 -18.33 -0.74 14.51
C ARG A 375 -17.26 -1.65 15.10
#